data_be7833b5ae55c54c5574b4bdb4cbf529
#
_entry.id   be7833b5ae55c54c5574b4bdb4cbf529
#
_cell.length_a   1.000
_cell.length_b   1.000
_cell.length_c   1.000
_cell.angle_alpha   90.00
_cell.angle_beta   90.00
_cell.angle_gamma   90.00
#
_symmetry.space_group_name_H-M   'P 1'
#
loop_
_entity.id
_entity.type
_entity.pdbx_description
1 polymer ?
#
loop_
_entity_poly.entity_id
_entity_poly.type
_entity_poly.pdbx_seq_one_letter_code
_entity_poly.pdbx_strand_id
1 'polypeptide(L)'
;MGIATVRVCALVVGLFAGCAAACAGGPPEPVGAPETISASPQNPQPSAQPEQPARVQPVDAAALGASWRPGCPVAPTELRRITLSYIGFDGRSHRGQLVVHRDVVGDVIGIFEDLYSVRFPVEKMRTVDHYPRAADELSMEDNNTSAFNCRPLPSGSWSMHAYGRAVDINPLVNPYISATGDLQPVTARAYLDRTRTDQGMIRDGDVVVRTFAARGWRWGGHWRDPIDYQHFERR
;
A
#
# COMPACT_ATOMS: atom_id res chain seq x y z
N MET A 1 2.27 -40.14 43.53
CA MET A 1 3.19 -40.07 44.70
C MET A 1 4.36 -39.19 44.34
N GLY A 2 4.64 -38.12 45.14
CA GLY A 2 5.77 -37.21 44.98
C GLY A 2 5.27 -35.77 44.94
N ILE A 3 4.91 -35.19 45.91
CA ILE A 3 5.28 -34.37 47.11
C ILE A 3 5.93 -33.05 46.63
N ALA A 4 5.18 -31.97 46.91
CA ALA A 4 5.53 -30.56 46.82
C ALA A 4 6.67 -30.17 47.76
N THR A 5 7.44 -29.16 47.41
CA THR A 5 8.28 -28.44 48.36
C THR A 5 8.12 -26.94 48.17
N VAL A 6 7.48 -26.34 49.16
CA VAL A 6 7.38 -24.90 49.41
C VAL A 6 8.68 -24.43 50.06
N ARG A 7 9.28 -23.38 49.61
CA ARG A 7 10.33 -22.64 50.35
C ARG A 7 9.87 -21.23 50.64
N VAL A 8 9.68 -21.01 51.93
CA VAL A 8 9.51 -19.73 52.60
C VAL A 8 10.89 -19.11 52.80
N CYS A 9 11.07 -17.84 52.47
CA CYS A 9 12.21 -17.07 52.94
C CYS A 9 11.76 -15.82 53.68
N ALA A 10 12.40 -15.65 54.82
CA ALA A 10 12.06 -14.78 55.92
C ALA A 10 12.42 -13.30 55.72
N LEU A 11 11.65 -12.45 56.43
CA LEU A 11 11.92 -11.04 56.68
C LEU A 11 13.21 -10.87 57.50
N VAL A 12 14.01 -9.87 57.13
CA VAL A 12 15.02 -9.28 58.02
C VAL A 12 14.67 -7.81 58.21
N VAL A 13 14.31 -7.46 59.43
CA VAL A 13 14.12 -6.11 59.93
C VAL A 13 15.46 -5.61 60.44
N GLY A 14 15.98 -4.53 59.88
CA GLY A 14 17.16 -3.82 60.36
C GLY A 14 16.79 -2.41 60.83
N LEU A 15 16.76 -2.22 62.15
CA LEU A 15 16.76 -0.90 62.79
C LEU A 15 18.15 -0.26 62.65
N PHE A 16 18.23 0.99 62.22
CA PHE A 16 19.33 1.87 62.55
C PHE A 16 18.83 3.25 62.96
N ALA A 17 19.36 3.65 64.10
CA ALA A 17 19.05 4.86 64.83
C ALA A 17 19.78 6.11 64.26
N GLY A 18 19.18 7.21 64.38
CA GLY A 18 19.39 8.58 64.41
C GLY A 18 20.79 9.21 64.24
N CYS A 19 20.78 10.29 63.45
CA CYS A 19 21.56 11.50 63.75
C CYS A 19 20.80 12.72 63.18
N ALA A 20 20.39 13.58 64.11
CA ALA A 20 19.82 14.88 63.80
C ALA A 20 20.98 15.86 63.50
N ALA A 21 20.94 16.46 62.32
CA ALA A 21 21.72 17.67 62.00
C ALA A 21 20.76 18.75 61.53
N ALA A 22 20.63 19.77 62.35
CA ALA A 22 19.90 20.98 61.99
C ALA A 22 20.72 21.82 60.99
N CYS A 23 20.13 22.14 59.83
CA CYS A 23 20.62 23.18 58.95
C CYS A 23 19.49 24.15 58.63
N ALA A 24 19.86 25.43 58.74
CA ALA A 24 19.00 26.60 58.66
C ALA A 24 18.27 26.71 57.31
N GLY A 25 17.02 27.14 57.39
CA GLY A 25 16.21 27.42 56.20
C GLY A 25 16.61 28.70 55.51
N GLY A 26 16.85 28.59 54.20
CA GLY A 26 16.79 29.70 53.26
C GLY A 26 15.35 29.85 52.70
N PRO A 27 14.98 31.06 52.20
CA PRO A 27 13.63 31.25 51.64
C PRO A 27 13.42 30.42 50.36
N PRO A 28 12.22 29.96 50.09
CA PRO A 28 11.91 29.20 48.90
C PRO A 28 12.06 30.06 47.64
N GLU A 29 12.79 29.54 46.65
CA GLU A 29 12.82 30.11 45.29
C GLU A 29 11.42 29.99 44.65
N PRO A 30 11.04 30.98 43.81
CA PRO A 30 9.76 30.93 43.12
C PRO A 30 9.76 29.78 42.13
N VAL A 31 8.79 28.89 42.27
CA VAL A 31 8.50 27.80 41.31
C VAL A 31 8.15 28.44 39.98
N GLY A 32 9.00 28.24 38.99
CA GLY A 32 8.74 28.70 37.62
C GLY A 32 7.42 28.12 37.10
N ALA A 33 6.62 28.98 36.52
CA ALA A 33 5.38 28.61 35.85
C ALA A 33 5.67 27.57 34.74
N PRO A 34 4.77 26.59 34.48
CA PRO A 34 4.97 25.64 33.42
C PRO A 34 5.07 26.39 32.07
N GLU A 35 6.18 26.21 31.38
CA GLU A 35 6.31 26.67 29.99
C GLU A 35 5.23 25.97 29.14
N THR A 36 4.25 26.73 28.71
CA THR A 36 3.32 26.32 27.67
C THR A 36 4.12 26.11 26.39
N ILE A 37 4.38 24.87 26.04
CA ILE A 37 4.89 24.49 24.74
C ILE A 37 3.81 24.87 23.73
N SER A 38 3.95 26.07 23.16
CA SER A 38 3.15 26.51 22.02
C SER A 38 3.55 25.64 20.84
N ALA A 39 2.73 24.61 20.53
CA ALA A 39 2.87 23.89 19.29
C ALA A 39 2.58 24.89 18.16
N SER A 40 3.64 25.34 17.48
CA SER A 40 3.47 26.09 16.22
C SER A 40 2.61 25.27 15.28
N PRO A 41 1.57 25.85 14.64
CA PRO A 41 0.81 25.14 13.63
C PRO A 41 1.78 24.72 12.52
N GLN A 42 1.92 23.41 12.32
CA GLN A 42 2.67 22.88 11.19
C GLN A 42 1.96 23.37 9.93
N ASN A 43 2.63 24.29 9.24
CA ASN A 43 2.21 24.75 7.93
C ASN A 43 2.07 23.49 7.03
N PRO A 44 0.92 23.27 6.36
CA PRO A 44 0.78 22.10 5.49
C PRO A 44 1.93 22.11 4.47
N GLN A 45 2.75 21.04 4.48
CA GLN A 45 3.81 20.92 3.49
C GLN A 45 3.18 21.01 2.10
N PRO A 46 3.74 21.81 1.20
CA PRO A 46 3.23 21.90 -0.16
C PRO A 46 3.20 20.49 -0.75
N SER A 47 2.09 20.12 -1.37
CA SER A 47 1.92 18.84 -2.05
C SER A 47 3.06 18.65 -3.04
N ALA A 48 3.80 17.53 -2.93
CA ALA A 48 4.91 17.25 -3.82
C ALA A 48 4.37 17.06 -5.25
N GLN A 49 4.90 17.83 -6.18
CA GLN A 49 4.62 17.63 -7.62
C GLN A 49 5.62 16.62 -8.18
N PRO A 50 5.21 15.75 -9.15
CA PRO A 50 6.14 14.88 -9.82
C PRO A 50 7.29 15.67 -10.46
N GLU A 51 8.54 15.26 -10.21
CA GLU A 51 9.73 15.89 -10.81
C GLU A 51 9.74 15.83 -12.34
N GLN A 52 9.05 14.85 -12.91
CA GLN A 52 8.93 14.65 -14.35
C GLN A 52 7.47 14.34 -14.72
N PRO A 53 6.97 14.92 -15.82
CA PRO A 53 5.62 14.66 -16.29
C PRO A 53 5.44 13.19 -16.70
N ALA A 54 4.20 12.74 -16.71
CA ALA A 54 3.83 11.45 -17.25
C ALA A 54 4.19 11.37 -18.74
N ARG A 55 4.65 10.20 -19.18
CA ARG A 55 4.93 9.93 -20.59
C ARG A 55 3.98 8.85 -21.10
N VAL A 56 3.32 9.12 -22.23
CA VAL A 56 2.38 8.20 -22.89
C VAL A 56 2.97 7.74 -24.20
N GLN A 57 2.96 6.43 -24.47
CA GLN A 57 3.49 5.83 -25.68
C GLN A 57 2.52 4.78 -26.23
N PRO A 58 2.34 4.66 -27.55
CA PRO A 58 1.67 3.53 -28.15
C PRO A 58 2.47 2.25 -27.87
N VAL A 59 1.80 1.11 -27.93
CA VAL A 59 2.43 -0.21 -27.82
C VAL A 59 1.98 -1.10 -28.96
N ASP A 60 2.81 -2.06 -29.29
CA ASP A 60 2.52 -3.16 -30.21
C ASP A 60 2.59 -4.51 -29.48
N ALA A 61 2.31 -5.60 -30.18
CA ALA A 61 2.34 -6.93 -29.61
C ALA A 61 3.72 -7.33 -29.08
N ALA A 62 4.80 -6.91 -29.76
CA ALA A 62 6.16 -7.20 -29.33
C ALA A 62 6.51 -6.49 -28.02
N ALA A 63 6.10 -5.22 -27.90
CA ALA A 63 6.30 -4.41 -26.71
C ALA A 63 5.48 -4.90 -25.48
N LEU A 64 4.39 -5.63 -25.70
CA LEU A 64 3.54 -6.22 -24.65
C LEU A 64 4.06 -7.60 -24.20
N GLY A 65 4.94 -8.22 -24.99
CA GLY A 65 5.51 -9.52 -24.65
C GLY A 65 4.46 -10.57 -24.30
N ALA A 66 4.70 -11.33 -23.23
CA ALA A 66 3.80 -12.40 -22.79
C ALA A 66 2.48 -11.90 -22.18
N SER A 67 2.35 -10.61 -21.84
CA SER A 67 1.13 -10.05 -21.30
C SER A 67 0.00 -9.92 -22.32
N TRP A 68 0.30 -10.00 -23.61
CA TRP A 68 -0.67 -9.98 -24.70
C TRP A 68 -0.50 -11.18 -25.65
N ARG A 69 -1.59 -11.68 -26.21
CA ARG A 69 -1.61 -12.73 -27.22
C ARG A 69 -2.83 -12.59 -28.15
N PRO A 70 -2.81 -13.21 -29.36
CA PRO A 70 -4.00 -13.30 -30.18
C PRO A 70 -5.18 -13.92 -29.40
N GLY A 71 -6.36 -13.33 -29.54
CA GLY A 71 -7.57 -13.70 -28.79
C GLY A 71 -7.80 -12.87 -27.53
N CYS A 72 -6.89 -11.96 -27.15
CA CYS A 72 -7.16 -10.96 -26.11
C CYS A 72 -8.34 -10.04 -26.52
N PRO A 73 -9.14 -9.55 -25.54
CA PRO A 73 -10.35 -8.77 -25.86
C PRO A 73 -10.06 -7.38 -26.43
N VAL A 74 -8.81 -6.92 -26.34
CA VAL A 74 -8.37 -5.62 -26.90
C VAL A 74 -7.16 -5.79 -27.80
N ALA A 75 -7.11 -4.98 -28.87
CA ALA A 75 -5.94 -4.91 -29.74
C ALA A 75 -4.82 -4.07 -29.08
N PRO A 76 -3.54 -4.34 -29.39
CA PRO A 76 -2.43 -3.52 -28.88
C PRO A 76 -2.59 -2.02 -29.21
N THR A 77 -3.20 -1.69 -30.34
CA THR A 77 -3.45 -0.30 -30.77
C THR A 77 -4.38 0.47 -29.85
N GLU A 78 -5.17 -0.22 -29.02
CA GLU A 78 -6.06 0.38 -28.02
C GLU A 78 -5.37 0.61 -26.68
N LEU A 79 -4.17 0.08 -26.50
CA LEU A 79 -3.39 0.17 -25.27
C LEU A 79 -2.34 1.28 -25.35
N ARG A 80 -1.98 1.80 -24.19
CA ARG A 80 -0.90 2.79 -24.03
C ARG A 80 -0.02 2.39 -22.85
N ARG A 81 1.30 2.46 -23.05
CA ARG A 81 2.26 2.43 -21.96
C ARG A 81 2.38 3.82 -21.40
N ILE A 82 2.18 3.96 -20.10
CA ILE A 82 2.38 5.21 -19.38
C ILE A 82 3.54 5.04 -18.40
N THR A 83 4.45 6.03 -18.40
CA THR A 83 5.53 6.11 -17.42
C THR A 83 5.17 7.20 -16.43
N LEU A 84 5.10 6.83 -15.14
CA LEU A 84 4.60 7.65 -14.05
C LEU A 84 5.66 7.82 -12.96
N SER A 85 5.60 8.91 -12.21
CA SER A 85 6.33 9.05 -10.95
C SER A 85 5.51 8.46 -9.80
N TYR A 86 6.17 7.83 -8.84
CA TYR A 86 5.56 7.35 -7.61
C TYR A 86 6.53 7.49 -6.43
N ILE A 87 6.03 7.48 -5.21
CA ILE A 87 6.85 7.44 -4.00
C ILE A 87 7.04 5.97 -3.62
N GLY A 88 8.31 5.53 -3.54
CA GLY A 88 8.67 4.19 -3.12
C GLY A 88 8.51 3.95 -1.61
N PHE A 89 8.61 2.70 -1.18
CA PHE A 89 8.64 2.35 0.25
C PHE A 89 9.89 2.91 0.96
N ASP A 90 10.92 3.29 0.22
CA ASP A 90 12.08 4.03 0.70
C ASP A 90 11.82 5.55 0.88
N GLY A 91 10.60 6.00 0.61
CA GLY A 91 10.20 7.41 0.68
C GLY A 91 10.75 8.29 -0.43
N ARG A 92 11.39 7.73 -1.46
CA ARG A 92 11.97 8.47 -2.58
C ARG A 92 11.06 8.45 -3.80
N SER A 93 11.30 9.40 -4.71
CA SER A 93 10.66 9.42 -6.02
C SER A 93 11.28 8.37 -6.94
N HIS A 94 10.42 7.59 -7.58
CA HIS A 94 10.78 6.58 -8.58
C HIS A 94 9.95 6.78 -9.86
N ARG A 95 10.40 6.11 -10.93
CA ARG A 95 9.65 6.03 -12.20
C ARG A 95 9.21 4.59 -12.44
N GLY A 96 7.93 4.40 -12.78
CA GLY A 96 7.36 3.11 -13.10
C GLY A 96 6.53 3.14 -14.36
N GLN A 97 6.09 1.96 -14.82
CA GLN A 97 5.33 1.82 -16.05
C GLN A 97 4.08 0.98 -15.82
N LEU A 98 2.97 1.45 -16.39
CA LEU A 98 1.73 0.70 -16.52
C LEU A 98 1.33 0.64 -18.01
N VAL A 99 0.62 -0.42 -18.38
CA VAL A 99 -0.09 -0.47 -19.66
C VAL A 99 -1.58 -0.44 -19.38
N VAL A 100 -2.30 0.50 -19.99
CA VAL A 100 -3.73 0.68 -19.79
C VAL A 100 -4.45 0.95 -21.11
N HIS A 101 -5.77 0.79 -21.13
CA HIS A 101 -6.58 1.19 -22.27
C HIS A 101 -6.49 2.70 -22.51
N ARG A 102 -6.45 3.11 -23.79
CA ARG A 102 -6.31 4.54 -24.19
C ARG A 102 -7.34 5.46 -23.56
N ASP A 103 -8.57 4.97 -23.33
CA ASP A 103 -9.68 5.77 -22.79
C ASP A 103 -9.51 6.12 -21.31
N VAL A 104 -8.68 5.39 -20.56
CA VAL A 104 -8.46 5.61 -19.12
C VAL A 104 -7.09 6.21 -18.80
N VAL A 105 -6.30 6.54 -19.83
CA VAL A 105 -4.96 7.12 -19.66
C VAL A 105 -5.00 8.39 -18.79
N GLY A 106 -5.90 9.32 -19.10
CA GLY A 106 -6.02 10.59 -18.36
C GLY A 106 -6.38 10.36 -16.88
N ASP A 107 -7.30 9.43 -16.61
CA ASP A 107 -7.68 9.09 -15.24
C ASP A 107 -6.48 8.52 -14.47
N VAL A 108 -5.78 7.53 -15.06
CA VAL A 108 -4.67 6.86 -14.39
C VAL A 108 -3.51 7.83 -14.13
N ILE A 109 -3.21 8.72 -15.07
CA ILE A 109 -2.21 9.78 -14.85
C ILE A 109 -2.61 10.64 -13.66
N GLY A 110 -3.82 11.20 -13.67
CA GLY A 110 -4.29 12.06 -12.58
C GLY A 110 -4.37 11.35 -11.23
N ILE A 111 -4.73 10.04 -11.21
CA ILE A 111 -4.71 9.23 -9.98
C ILE A 111 -3.30 9.17 -9.41
N PHE A 112 -2.30 8.81 -10.21
CA PHE A 112 -0.93 8.66 -9.71
C PHE A 112 -0.27 10.01 -9.39
N GLU A 113 -0.65 11.11 -10.04
CA GLU A 113 -0.24 12.46 -9.65
C GLU A 113 -0.79 12.84 -8.27
N ASP A 114 -2.07 12.55 -8.01
CA ASP A 114 -2.67 12.77 -6.69
C ASP A 114 -2.01 11.89 -5.61
N LEU A 115 -1.81 10.60 -5.88
CA LEU A 115 -1.14 9.68 -4.95
C LEU A 115 0.31 10.11 -4.67
N TYR A 116 1.01 10.60 -5.70
CA TYR A 116 2.36 11.16 -5.55
C TYR A 116 2.34 12.39 -4.64
N SER A 117 1.38 13.29 -4.85
CA SER A 117 1.26 14.56 -4.09
C SER A 117 1.07 14.34 -2.59
N VAL A 118 0.31 13.30 -2.23
CA VAL A 118 0.08 12.90 -0.84
C VAL A 118 1.10 11.88 -0.34
N ARG A 119 2.11 11.57 -1.15
CA ARG A 119 3.19 10.63 -0.84
C ARG A 119 2.70 9.23 -0.47
N PHE A 120 1.62 8.75 -1.11
CA PHE A 120 1.16 7.38 -0.93
C PHE A 120 2.23 6.39 -1.44
N PRO A 121 2.69 5.45 -0.59
CA PRO A 121 3.81 4.58 -0.96
C PRO A 121 3.37 3.45 -1.90
N VAL A 122 4.12 3.29 -2.99
CA VAL A 122 4.03 2.17 -3.94
C VAL A 122 5.38 1.47 -3.96
N GLU A 123 5.42 0.15 -3.74
CA GLU A 123 6.72 -0.52 -3.67
C GLU A 123 7.40 -0.65 -5.02
N LYS A 124 6.65 -1.14 -6.01
CA LYS A 124 7.12 -1.30 -7.39
C LYS A 124 6.00 -0.97 -8.37
N MET A 125 6.39 -0.58 -9.58
CA MET A 125 5.45 -0.31 -10.66
C MET A 125 6.08 -0.74 -11.98
N ARG A 126 5.75 -1.95 -12.42
CA ARG A 126 6.29 -2.55 -13.65
C ARG A 126 5.17 -3.21 -14.45
N THR A 127 5.33 -3.27 -15.76
CA THR A 127 4.44 -4.05 -16.63
C THR A 127 4.59 -5.55 -16.34
N VAL A 128 3.51 -6.32 -16.46
CA VAL A 128 3.49 -7.73 -16.04
C VAL A 128 4.38 -8.63 -16.92
N ASP A 129 4.67 -8.23 -18.16
CA ASP A 129 5.63 -8.91 -19.04
C ASP A 129 7.07 -8.94 -18.51
N HIS A 130 7.39 -8.14 -17.48
CA HIS A 130 8.64 -8.24 -16.73
C HIS A 130 8.80 -9.62 -16.05
N TYR A 131 7.70 -10.27 -15.69
CA TYR A 131 7.70 -11.59 -15.03
C TYR A 131 7.59 -12.70 -16.06
N PRO A 132 8.25 -13.87 -15.81
CA PRO A 132 8.21 -15.01 -16.72
C PRO A 132 6.78 -15.36 -17.15
N ARG A 133 6.52 -15.37 -18.45
CA ARG A 133 5.20 -15.64 -19.06
C ARG A 133 4.07 -14.71 -18.57
N ALA A 134 4.41 -13.51 -18.12
CA ALA A 134 3.47 -12.56 -17.50
C ALA A 134 2.70 -13.22 -16.33
N ALA A 135 3.40 -13.99 -15.50
CA ALA A 135 2.79 -14.70 -14.37
C ALA A 135 2.30 -13.71 -13.32
N ASP A 136 0.99 -13.69 -13.11
CA ASP A 136 0.30 -12.78 -12.22
C ASP A 136 0.73 -12.99 -10.75
N GLU A 137 0.79 -14.25 -10.31
CA GLU A 137 1.23 -14.60 -8.95
C GLU A 137 2.62 -14.06 -8.63
N LEU A 138 3.59 -14.20 -9.56
CA LEU A 138 4.93 -13.67 -9.36
C LEU A 138 4.96 -12.14 -9.28
N SER A 139 4.11 -11.47 -10.06
CA SER A 139 3.95 -10.01 -9.98
C SER A 139 3.37 -9.60 -8.63
N MET A 140 2.37 -10.32 -8.13
CA MET A 140 1.74 -10.04 -6.84
C MET A 140 2.69 -10.33 -5.67
N GLU A 141 3.43 -11.45 -5.69
CA GLU A 141 4.44 -11.78 -4.67
C GLU A 141 5.55 -10.73 -4.58
N ASP A 142 5.92 -10.13 -5.70
CA ASP A 142 6.90 -9.04 -5.78
C ASP A 142 6.32 -7.67 -5.38
N ASN A 143 5.10 -7.63 -4.84
CA ASN A 143 4.36 -6.43 -4.47
C ASN A 143 4.28 -5.39 -5.60
N ASN A 144 4.18 -5.85 -6.83
CA ASN A 144 4.26 -5.03 -8.03
C ASN A 144 2.90 -4.43 -8.40
N THR A 145 2.76 -3.13 -8.32
CA THR A 145 1.63 -2.39 -8.87
C THR A 145 1.62 -2.56 -10.38
N SER A 146 0.52 -3.07 -10.92
CA SER A 146 0.37 -3.43 -12.33
C SER A 146 -1.01 -3.11 -12.89
N ALA A 147 -1.18 -3.23 -14.22
CA ALA A 147 -2.46 -2.96 -14.87
C ALA A 147 -2.81 -4.02 -15.92
N PHE A 148 -2.42 -3.85 -17.19
CA PHE A 148 -2.79 -4.77 -18.26
C PHE A 148 -2.14 -6.14 -18.10
N ASN A 149 -2.97 -7.18 -18.12
CA ASN A 149 -2.57 -8.57 -18.25
C ASN A 149 -3.70 -9.36 -18.91
N CYS A 150 -3.44 -9.92 -20.11
CA CYS A 150 -4.45 -10.66 -20.87
C CYS A 150 -4.67 -12.06 -20.27
N ARG A 151 -5.46 -12.15 -19.21
CA ARG A 151 -5.79 -13.41 -18.55
C ARG A 151 -7.29 -13.59 -18.38
N PRO A 152 -7.83 -14.80 -18.56
CA PRO A 152 -9.20 -15.12 -18.21
C PRO A 152 -9.36 -15.23 -16.69
N LEU A 153 -10.57 -15.04 -16.21
CA LEU A 153 -11.02 -15.43 -14.87
C LEU A 153 -11.31 -16.94 -14.84
N PRO A 154 -11.38 -17.56 -13.65
CA PRO A 154 -11.82 -18.96 -13.51
C PRO A 154 -13.18 -19.26 -14.14
N SER A 155 -14.07 -18.27 -14.23
CA SER A 155 -15.36 -18.35 -14.91
C SER A 155 -15.27 -18.48 -16.44
N GLY A 156 -14.11 -18.29 -17.03
CA GLY A 156 -13.89 -18.23 -18.48
C GLY A 156 -14.13 -16.84 -19.09
N SER A 157 -14.67 -15.88 -18.35
CA SER A 157 -14.75 -14.48 -18.79
C SER A 157 -13.38 -13.80 -18.68
N TRP A 158 -13.23 -12.66 -19.36
CA TRP A 158 -11.99 -11.87 -19.26
C TRP A 158 -11.96 -11.04 -18.00
N SER A 159 -10.79 -11.00 -17.34
CA SER A 159 -10.49 -10.03 -16.28
C SER A 159 -10.53 -8.60 -16.84
N MET A 160 -10.87 -7.61 -16.01
CA MET A 160 -10.78 -6.19 -16.39
C MET A 160 -9.33 -5.77 -16.69
N HIS A 161 -8.33 -6.50 -16.18
CA HIS A 161 -6.94 -6.35 -16.60
C HIS A 161 -6.74 -6.67 -18.09
N ALA A 162 -7.45 -7.65 -18.63
CA ALA A 162 -7.37 -7.99 -20.05
C ALA A 162 -7.92 -6.90 -20.97
N TYR A 163 -8.76 -6.01 -20.43
CA TYR A 163 -9.25 -4.81 -21.13
C TYR A 163 -8.37 -3.58 -20.90
N GLY A 164 -7.33 -3.67 -20.06
CA GLY A 164 -6.53 -2.52 -19.65
C GLY A 164 -7.30 -1.49 -18.81
N ARG A 165 -8.36 -1.92 -18.13
CA ARG A 165 -9.28 -1.09 -17.34
C ARG A 165 -9.28 -1.44 -15.86
N ALA A 166 -8.20 -2.07 -15.39
CA ALA A 166 -7.94 -2.36 -13.98
C ALA A 166 -6.50 -2.01 -13.61
N VAL A 167 -6.31 -1.67 -12.34
CA VAL A 167 -5.02 -1.42 -11.72
C VAL A 167 -5.01 -2.11 -10.36
N ASP A 168 -3.97 -2.90 -10.12
CA ASP A 168 -3.69 -3.49 -8.81
C ASP A 168 -2.56 -2.71 -8.13
N ILE A 169 -2.77 -2.33 -6.87
CA ILE A 169 -1.81 -1.53 -6.10
C ILE A 169 -1.26 -2.33 -4.93
N ASN A 170 0.08 -2.49 -4.88
CA ASN A 170 0.80 -3.18 -3.82
C ASN A 170 0.15 -4.54 -3.46
N PRO A 171 0.08 -5.50 -4.38
CA PRO A 171 -0.71 -6.73 -4.23
C PRO A 171 -0.36 -7.58 -3.03
N LEU A 172 0.92 -7.66 -2.65
CA LEU A 172 1.36 -8.47 -1.50
C LEU A 172 0.73 -7.97 -0.20
N VAL A 173 0.70 -6.65 0.02
CA VAL A 173 0.12 -6.06 1.23
C VAL A 173 -1.39 -5.81 1.12
N ASN A 174 -1.97 -6.01 -0.07
CA ASN A 174 -3.39 -5.86 -0.39
C ASN A 174 -3.93 -7.10 -1.13
N PRO A 175 -3.97 -8.27 -0.49
CA PRO A 175 -4.26 -9.52 -1.17
C PRO A 175 -5.69 -9.61 -1.74
N TYR A 176 -5.82 -10.50 -2.75
CA TYR A 176 -7.08 -11.04 -3.20
C TYR A 176 -7.48 -12.26 -2.36
N ILE A 177 -8.75 -12.39 -2.03
CA ILE A 177 -9.34 -13.52 -1.32
C ILE A 177 -10.52 -14.02 -2.15
N SER A 178 -10.42 -15.26 -2.66
CA SER A 178 -11.48 -15.88 -3.45
C SER A 178 -12.73 -16.16 -2.60
N ALA A 179 -13.86 -16.43 -3.25
CA ALA A 179 -15.09 -16.86 -2.57
C ALA A 179 -14.91 -18.17 -1.77
N THR A 180 -13.91 -18.99 -2.11
CA THR A 180 -13.55 -20.23 -1.40
C THR A 180 -12.50 -20.00 -0.32
N GLY A 181 -12.00 -18.77 -0.15
CA GLY A 181 -10.99 -18.41 0.84
C GLY A 181 -9.55 -18.59 0.36
N ASP A 182 -9.34 -18.88 -0.94
CA ASP A 182 -8.00 -18.96 -1.50
C ASP A 182 -7.36 -17.58 -1.57
N LEU A 183 -6.11 -17.51 -1.17
CA LEU A 183 -5.34 -16.28 -1.06
C LEU A 183 -4.39 -16.09 -2.24
N GLN A 184 -4.37 -14.89 -2.80
CA GLN A 184 -3.39 -14.48 -3.82
C GLN A 184 -2.83 -13.09 -3.49
N PRO A 185 -1.48 -12.94 -3.48
CA PRO A 185 -0.52 -14.03 -3.59
C PRO A 185 -0.54 -14.95 -2.35
N VAL A 186 -0.17 -16.21 -2.53
CA VAL A 186 -0.19 -17.20 -1.42
C VAL A 186 0.68 -16.80 -0.23
N THR A 187 1.68 -15.97 -0.48
CA THR A 187 2.61 -15.43 0.52
C THR A 187 2.02 -14.30 1.38
N ALA A 188 0.87 -13.75 1.02
CA ALA A 188 0.27 -12.57 1.65
C ALA A 188 -0.50 -12.86 2.96
N ARG A 189 -0.40 -14.06 3.54
CA ARG A 189 -1.19 -14.49 4.72
C ARG A 189 -1.15 -13.52 5.89
N ALA A 190 0.00 -12.89 6.15
CA ALA A 190 0.13 -11.91 7.23
C ALA A 190 -0.77 -10.67 7.04
N TYR A 191 -1.09 -10.33 5.79
CA TYR A 191 -1.86 -9.15 5.43
C TYR A 191 -3.39 -9.38 5.38
N LEU A 192 -3.85 -10.58 5.75
CA LEU A 192 -5.26 -10.84 6.09
C LEU A 192 -5.67 -10.07 7.35
N ASP A 193 -4.73 -9.82 8.26
CA ASP A 193 -4.94 -8.91 9.37
C ASP A 193 -4.94 -7.45 8.88
N ARG A 194 -6.13 -6.92 8.61
CA ARG A 194 -6.31 -5.53 8.14
C ARG A 194 -6.18 -4.47 9.24
N THR A 195 -5.88 -4.86 10.49
CA THR A 195 -5.53 -3.92 11.57
C THR A 195 -4.06 -3.48 11.52
N ARG A 196 -3.22 -4.19 10.78
CA ARG A 196 -1.82 -3.84 10.53
C ARG A 196 -1.70 -2.46 9.89
N THR A 197 -0.57 -1.77 10.11
CA THR A 197 -0.29 -0.41 9.60
C THR A 197 0.90 -0.38 8.64
N ASP A 198 1.13 -1.50 7.93
CA ASP A 198 2.23 -1.57 6.96
C ASP A 198 2.03 -0.56 5.83
N GLN A 199 3.18 -0.10 5.28
CA GLN A 199 3.17 0.85 4.17
C GLN A 199 2.40 0.30 2.96
N GLY A 200 1.62 1.17 2.33
CA GLY A 200 0.91 0.85 1.10
C GLY A 200 -0.30 -0.07 1.26
N MET A 201 -0.69 -0.43 2.51
CA MET A 201 -1.99 -1.09 2.75
C MET A 201 -3.14 -0.14 2.46
N ILE A 202 -4.21 -0.69 1.87
CA ILE A 202 -5.41 0.05 1.46
C ILE A 202 -6.58 -0.36 2.33
N ARG A 203 -7.32 0.62 2.86
CA ARG A 203 -8.53 0.42 3.67
C ARG A 203 -9.66 1.28 3.13
N ASP A 204 -10.87 0.93 3.54
CA ASP A 204 -12.04 1.76 3.23
C ASP A 204 -11.82 3.20 3.74
N GLY A 205 -12.22 4.16 2.90
CA GLY A 205 -12.06 5.57 3.19
C GLY A 205 -10.62 6.13 3.05
N ASP A 206 -9.62 5.32 2.72
CA ASP A 206 -8.26 5.81 2.46
C ASP A 206 -8.20 6.75 1.26
N VAL A 207 -7.16 7.60 1.24
CA VAL A 207 -6.95 8.55 0.14
C VAL A 207 -6.92 7.86 -1.21
N VAL A 208 -6.31 6.68 -1.31
CA VAL A 208 -6.23 5.93 -2.58
C VAL A 208 -7.62 5.53 -3.06
N VAL A 209 -8.50 4.99 -2.18
CA VAL A 209 -9.87 4.62 -2.52
C VAL A 209 -10.66 5.84 -3.01
N ARG A 210 -10.56 6.96 -2.29
CA ARG A 210 -11.25 8.21 -2.68
C ARG A 210 -10.74 8.76 -4.02
N THR A 211 -9.43 8.70 -4.26
CA THR A 211 -8.81 9.23 -5.50
C THR A 211 -9.30 8.44 -6.73
N PHE A 212 -9.38 7.11 -6.64
CA PHE A 212 -9.93 6.27 -7.69
C PHE A 212 -11.44 6.50 -7.86
N ALA A 213 -12.20 6.53 -6.75
CA ALA A 213 -13.65 6.73 -6.77
C ALA A 213 -14.05 8.08 -7.39
N ALA A 214 -13.28 9.15 -7.15
CA ALA A 214 -13.51 10.47 -7.73
C ALA A 214 -13.44 10.49 -9.27
N ARG A 215 -12.80 9.46 -9.87
CA ARG A 215 -12.70 9.25 -11.32
C ARG A 215 -13.59 8.10 -11.84
N GLY A 216 -14.55 7.65 -11.01
CA GLY A 216 -15.52 6.62 -11.40
C GLY A 216 -14.98 5.19 -11.42
N TRP A 217 -13.85 4.95 -10.75
CA TRP A 217 -13.32 3.61 -10.54
C TRP A 217 -13.92 2.98 -9.28
N ARG A 218 -14.04 1.67 -9.27
CA ARG A 218 -14.56 0.89 -8.15
C ARG A 218 -13.43 0.10 -7.51
N TRP A 219 -13.42 0.03 -6.19
CA TRP A 219 -12.47 -0.74 -5.42
C TRP A 219 -13.01 -2.13 -5.09
N GLY A 220 -12.21 -3.17 -5.33
CA GLY A 220 -12.55 -4.56 -5.04
C GLY A 220 -12.60 -4.92 -3.56
N GLY A 221 -12.01 -4.08 -2.69
CA GLY A 221 -12.13 -4.23 -1.23
C GLY A 221 -13.56 -4.02 -0.71
N HIS A 222 -14.48 -3.43 -1.50
CA HIS A 222 -15.90 -3.33 -1.18
C HIS A 222 -16.72 -4.55 -1.63
N TRP A 223 -16.12 -5.48 -2.37
CA TRP A 223 -16.81 -6.68 -2.79
C TRP A 223 -16.93 -7.67 -1.62
N ARG A 224 -17.87 -8.62 -1.72
CA ARG A 224 -18.02 -9.66 -0.71
C ARG A 224 -17.37 -10.97 -1.12
N ASP A 225 -17.60 -11.36 -2.38
CA ASP A 225 -17.16 -12.63 -2.96
C ASP A 225 -16.80 -12.42 -4.44
N PRO A 226 -15.51 -12.35 -4.78
CA PRO A 226 -14.31 -12.30 -3.93
C PRO A 226 -14.14 -10.95 -3.20
N ILE A 227 -13.18 -10.86 -2.26
CA ILE A 227 -12.66 -9.59 -1.74
C ILE A 227 -11.31 -9.33 -2.41
N ASP A 228 -11.11 -8.14 -2.97
CA ASP A 228 -9.89 -7.82 -3.71
C ASP A 228 -9.33 -6.46 -3.28
N TYR A 229 -8.44 -6.49 -2.28
CA TYR A 229 -7.94 -5.26 -1.68
C TYR A 229 -6.97 -4.48 -2.59
N GLN A 230 -6.30 -5.15 -3.56
CA GLN A 230 -5.39 -4.50 -4.49
C GLN A 230 -6.12 -3.80 -5.64
N HIS A 231 -7.30 -4.31 -6.01
CA HIS A 231 -7.95 -4.12 -7.30
C HIS A 231 -8.81 -2.86 -7.40
N PHE A 232 -8.55 -2.07 -8.43
CA PHE A 232 -9.40 -0.95 -8.86
C PHE A 232 -9.79 -1.15 -10.33
N GLU A 233 -11.07 -1.04 -10.66
CA GLU A 233 -11.55 -1.22 -12.04
C GLU A 233 -12.49 -0.10 -12.49
N ARG A 234 -12.48 0.18 -13.80
CA ARG A 234 -13.45 1.05 -14.47
C ARG A 234 -14.11 0.30 -15.63
N ARG A 235 -15.42 0.11 -15.54
CA ARG A 235 -16.23 -0.53 -16.58
C ARG A 235 -16.62 0.43 -17.70
#